data_f67927a94437e7f6c1788ba5891e5248
#
_entry.id   f67927a94437e7f6c1788ba5891e5248
#
_cell.length_a   1.000
_cell.length_b   1.000
_cell.length_c   1.000
_cell.angle_alpha   90.00
_cell.angle_beta   90.00
_cell.angle_gamma   90.00
#
_symmetry.space_group_name_H-M   'P 1'
#
loop_
_entity.id
_entity.type
_entity.pdbx_description
1 polymer ?
#
loop_
_entity_poly.entity_id
_entity_poly.type
_entity_poly.pdbx_seq_one_letter_code
_entity_poly.pdbx_strand_id
1 'polypeptide(L)'
;MDLTQWLVDGHDDTAERLRGQVLALVPPLRRAERPGGGSPILWNTLHIARHAALALDVLAPGSGPTAPGWLAGLSGDAAAGLEEAPAPWGDDLAPAAVEAYLAQVLAGTRSYLAGAAIDFDAVPDVAAALGRAGIGGDGVPWLRRMWSGRPASWLIRWPLTGHVTNHVGEMLATRNRMGFSPF
;
A
#
# COMPACT_ATOMS: atom_id res chain seq x y z
N MET A 1 -17.28 6.26 20.84
CA MET A 1 -16.32 6.28 19.71
C MET A 1 -17.16 6.26 18.45
N ASP A 2 -16.98 7.23 17.58
CA ASP A 2 -17.66 7.21 16.29
C ASP A 2 -16.88 6.37 15.26
N LEU A 3 -17.48 6.10 14.12
CA LEU A 3 -16.88 5.23 13.10
C LEU A 3 -15.61 5.88 12.49
N THR A 4 -15.60 7.19 12.32
CA THR A 4 -14.45 7.93 11.82
C THR A 4 -13.24 7.77 12.74
N GLN A 5 -13.43 7.96 14.04
CA GLN A 5 -12.36 7.77 15.03
C GLN A 5 -11.85 6.33 15.04
N TRP A 6 -12.77 5.35 14.96
CA TRP A 6 -12.37 3.93 14.90
C TRP A 6 -11.53 3.60 13.66
N LEU A 7 -11.87 4.15 12.49
CA LEU A 7 -11.10 3.97 11.26
C LEU A 7 -9.70 4.62 11.37
N VAL A 8 -9.63 5.84 11.92
CA VAL A 8 -8.37 6.55 12.13
C VAL A 8 -7.47 5.80 13.10
N ASP A 9 -8.00 5.36 14.24
CA ASP A 9 -7.24 4.62 15.24
C ASP A 9 -6.68 3.30 14.65
N GLY A 10 -7.49 2.55 13.92
CA GLY A 10 -7.04 1.31 13.26
C GLY A 10 -5.97 1.54 12.19
N HIS A 11 -6.05 2.65 11.46
CA HIS A 11 -5.01 3.07 10.52
C HIS A 11 -3.72 3.45 11.25
N ASP A 12 -3.80 4.26 12.30
CA ASP A 12 -2.66 4.73 13.07
C ASP A 12 -1.94 3.56 13.76
N ASP A 13 -2.67 2.61 14.34
CA ASP A 13 -2.13 1.36 14.90
C ASP A 13 -1.35 0.53 13.87
N THR A 14 -1.89 0.38 12.67
CA THR A 14 -1.22 -0.36 11.59
C THR A 14 0.04 0.37 11.11
N ALA A 15 -0.03 1.68 10.95
CA ALA A 15 1.11 2.50 10.56
C ALA A 15 2.23 2.48 11.62
N GLU A 16 1.87 2.50 12.91
CA GLU A 16 2.84 2.40 14.01
C GLU A 16 3.52 1.02 14.03
N ARG A 17 2.78 -0.07 13.85
CA ARG A 17 3.36 -1.41 13.74
C ARG A 17 4.34 -1.52 12.59
N LEU A 18 3.98 -0.99 11.42
CA LEU A 18 4.87 -0.99 10.27
C LEU A 18 6.15 -0.21 10.53
N ARG A 19 6.03 1.02 11.03
CA ARG A 19 7.18 1.90 11.29
C ARG A 19 8.02 1.40 12.46
N GLY A 20 7.40 1.18 13.62
CA GLY A 20 8.08 0.87 14.86
C GLY A 20 8.55 -0.58 14.97
N GLN A 21 7.75 -1.53 14.45
CA GLN A 21 8.06 -2.94 14.63
C GLN A 21 8.69 -3.61 13.40
N VAL A 22 8.69 -2.96 12.24
CA VAL A 22 9.34 -3.50 11.03
C VAL A 22 10.46 -2.57 10.57
N LEU A 23 10.13 -1.36 10.11
CA LEU A 23 11.10 -0.50 9.45
C LEU A 23 12.18 0.03 10.42
N ALA A 24 11.84 0.30 11.68
CA ALA A 24 12.82 0.74 12.68
C ALA A 24 13.81 -0.37 13.08
N LEU A 25 13.41 -1.64 12.99
CA LEU A 25 14.22 -2.75 13.47
C LEU A 25 15.06 -3.40 12.36
N VAL A 26 14.60 -3.36 11.11
CA VAL A 26 15.33 -3.97 9.99
C VAL A 26 16.17 -2.91 9.26
N PRO A 27 17.50 -3.05 9.21
CA PRO A 27 18.35 -2.11 8.51
C PRO A 27 17.94 -1.94 7.04
N PRO A 28 17.94 -0.72 6.48
CA PRO A 28 17.46 -0.46 5.12
C PRO A 28 18.06 -1.38 4.05
N LEU A 29 19.36 -1.62 4.09
CA LEU A 29 20.08 -2.46 3.12
C LEU A 29 19.68 -3.95 3.20
N ARG A 30 19.06 -4.37 4.28
CA ARG A 30 18.62 -5.77 4.45
C ARG A 30 17.17 -6.01 4.10
N ARG A 31 16.39 -4.96 3.83
CA ARG A 31 14.95 -5.09 3.56
C ARG A 31 14.61 -5.73 2.21
N ALA A 32 15.59 -5.82 1.31
CA ALA A 32 15.46 -6.55 0.04
C ALA A 32 15.69 -8.06 0.18
N GLU A 33 16.20 -8.53 1.32
CA GLU A 33 16.47 -9.96 1.55
C GLU A 33 15.18 -10.80 1.60
N ARG A 34 15.29 -12.05 1.17
CA ARG A 34 14.19 -13.05 1.11
C ARG A 34 14.47 -14.27 1.98
N PRO A 35 14.51 -14.15 3.30
CA PRO A 35 14.79 -15.28 4.17
C PRO A 35 13.66 -16.31 4.10
N GLY A 36 13.96 -17.51 3.57
CA GLY A 36 12.98 -18.58 3.43
C GLY A 36 11.95 -18.38 2.31
N GLY A 37 12.23 -17.50 1.35
CA GLY A 37 11.32 -17.18 0.24
C GLY A 37 10.29 -16.10 0.59
N GLY A 38 9.31 -15.88 -0.29
CA GLY A 38 8.28 -14.86 -0.14
C GLY A 38 8.72 -13.45 -0.58
N SER A 39 7.88 -12.48 -0.36
CA SER A 39 8.14 -11.09 -0.73
C SER A 39 9.06 -10.41 0.28
N PRO A 40 10.08 -9.65 -0.18
CA PRO A 40 10.93 -8.86 0.71
C PRO A 40 10.13 -7.75 1.40
N ILE A 41 10.63 -7.31 2.56
CA ILE A 41 10.03 -6.19 3.29
C ILE A 41 9.94 -4.94 2.42
N LEU A 42 10.99 -4.64 1.66
CA LEU A 42 11.03 -3.46 0.79
C LEU A 42 9.94 -3.50 -0.29
N TRP A 43 9.74 -4.67 -0.91
CA TRP A 43 8.67 -4.87 -1.88
C TRP A 43 7.29 -4.74 -1.23
N ASN A 44 7.03 -5.41 -0.13
CA ASN A 44 5.76 -5.29 0.57
C ASN A 44 5.46 -3.84 0.97
N THR A 45 6.49 -3.08 1.35
CA THR A 45 6.36 -1.64 1.65
C THR A 45 5.89 -0.85 0.42
N LEU A 46 6.47 -1.09 -0.76
CA LEU A 46 6.04 -0.48 -2.01
C LEU A 46 4.62 -0.93 -2.38
N HIS A 47 4.36 -2.23 -2.31
CA HIS A 47 3.10 -2.86 -2.69
C HIS A 47 1.90 -2.28 -1.92
N ILE A 48 1.99 -2.23 -0.60
CA ILE A 48 0.92 -1.62 0.22
C ILE A 48 0.74 -0.13 -0.07
N ALA A 49 1.83 0.61 -0.28
CA ALA A 49 1.74 2.02 -0.63
C ALA A 49 1.04 2.23 -1.98
N ARG A 50 1.35 1.42 -2.98
CA ARG A 50 0.70 1.49 -4.30
C ARG A 50 -0.79 1.18 -4.24
N HIS A 51 -1.18 0.10 -3.55
CA HIS A 51 -2.59 -0.25 -3.38
C HIS A 51 -3.37 0.82 -2.63
N ALA A 52 -2.83 1.33 -1.55
CA ALA A 52 -3.49 2.37 -0.77
C ALA A 52 -3.60 3.70 -1.53
N ALA A 53 -2.54 4.12 -2.25
CA ALA A 53 -2.59 5.33 -3.08
C ALA A 53 -3.66 5.24 -4.19
N LEU A 54 -3.73 4.09 -4.86
CA LEU A 54 -4.75 3.85 -5.89
C LEU A 54 -6.16 3.83 -5.29
N ALA A 55 -6.34 3.19 -4.12
CA ALA A 55 -7.63 3.18 -3.44
C ALA A 55 -8.07 4.58 -3.01
N LEU A 56 -7.14 5.43 -2.57
CA LEU A 56 -7.42 6.84 -2.29
C LEU A 56 -7.89 7.59 -3.54
N ASP A 57 -7.24 7.39 -4.69
CA ASP A 57 -7.66 8.04 -5.93
C ASP A 57 -9.01 7.53 -6.44
N VAL A 58 -9.37 6.28 -6.15
CA VAL A 58 -10.70 5.72 -6.42
C VAL A 58 -11.76 6.37 -5.54
N LEU A 59 -11.48 6.51 -4.23
CA LEU A 59 -12.43 7.02 -3.24
C LEU A 59 -12.58 8.55 -3.30
N ALA A 60 -11.50 9.26 -3.56
CA ALA A 60 -11.45 10.71 -3.64
C ALA A 60 -10.49 11.13 -4.78
N PRO A 61 -11.01 11.28 -5.99
CA PRO A 61 -10.20 11.57 -7.17
C PRO A 61 -9.23 12.74 -7.01
N GLY A 62 -7.95 12.48 -7.28
CA GLY A 62 -6.88 13.47 -7.15
C GLY A 62 -6.35 13.68 -5.73
N SER A 63 -6.84 12.96 -4.72
CA SER A 63 -6.36 13.04 -3.33
C SER A 63 -5.22 12.07 -3.02
N GLY A 64 -5.07 11.02 -3.80
CA GLY A 64 -3.97 10.07 -3.63
C GLY A 64 -2.63 10.68 -4.04
N PRO A 65 -1.53 10.33 -3.34
CA PRO A 65 -0.20 10.75 -3.78
C PRO A 65 0.09 10.23 -5.19
N THR A 66 0.57 11.15 -6.05
CA THR A 66 1.01 10.77 -7.39
C THR A 66 2.11 9.70 -7.32
N ALA A 67 2.02 8.70 -8.17
CA ALA A 67 3.08 7.70 -8.27
C ALA A 67 4.41 8.38 -8.60
N PRO A 68 5.49 8.13 -7.83
CA PRO A 68 6.77 8.78 -8.07
C PRO A 68 7.32 8.43 -9.46
N GLY A 69 7.98 9.36 -10.11
CA GLY A 69 8.57 9.14 -11.45
C GLY A 69 9.56 7.97 -11.51
N TRP A 70 10.31 7.71 -10.42
CA TRP A 70 11.21 6.56 -10.34
C TRP A 70 10.49 5.21 -10.45
N LEU A 71 9.21 5.13 -10.10
CA LEU A 71 8.41 3.90 -10.18
C LEU A 71 8.21 3.45 -11.64
N ALA A 72 7.99 4.38 -12.56
CA ALA A 72 7.89 4.08 -13.99
C ALA A 72 9.21 3.55 -14.57
N GLY A 73 10.35 3.96 -13.99
CA GLY A 73 11.68 3.49 -14.38
C GLY A 73 11.99 2.04 -14.00
N LEU A 74 11.26 1.47 -13.01
CA LEU A 74 11.54 0.10 -12.55
C LEU A 74 11.10 -0.98 -13.54
N SER A 75 10.01 -0.77 -14.25
CA SER A 75 9.45 -1.79 -15.15
C SER A 75 8.90 -1.20 -16.46
N GLY A 76 8.92 0.13 -16.62
CA GLY A 76 8.20 0.80 -17.71
C GLY A 76 6.67 0.67 -17.60
N ASP A 77 6.17 0.16 -16.48
CA ASP A 77 4.76 -0.17 -16.29
C ASP A 77 4.15 0.62 -15.13
N ALA A 78 3.06 1.34 -15.40
CA ALA A 78 2.27 2.05 -14.40
C ALA A 78 1.67 1.12 -13.33
N ALA A 79 1.56 -0.20 -13.61
CA ALA A 79 1.11 -1.23 -12.66
C ALA A 79 2.22 -1.70 -11.71
N ALA A 80 3.46 -1.21 -11.85
CA ALA A 80 4.56 -1.60 -10.97
C ALA A 80 4.19 -1.49 -9.49
N GLY A 81 4.51 -2.52 -8.73
CA GLY A 81 4.19 -2.60 -7.31
C GLY A 81 2.76 -3.04 -6.97
N LEU A 82 1.88 -3.24 -7.95
CA LEU A 82 0.53 -3.74 -7.71
C LEU A 82 0.43 -5.28 -7.77
N GLU A 83 1.31 -5.95 -8.48
CA GLU A 83 1.34 -7.41 -8.59
C GLU A 83 2.32 -8.04 -7.59
N GLU A 84 2.27 -9.37 -7.46
CA GLU A 84 3.24 -10.10 -6.64
C GLU A 84 4.67 -9.84 -7.13
N ALA A 85 5.62 -9.82 -6.19
CA ALA A 85 7.01 -9.53 -6.49
C ALA A 85 7.61 -10.58 -7.45
N PRO A 86 7.84 -10.26 -8.75
CA PRO A 86 8.62 -11.13 -9.60
C PRO A 86 10.07 -11.18 -9.09
N ALA A 87 10.76 -12.29 -9.22
CA ALA A 87 12.21 -12.32 -9.00
C ALA A 87 12.93 -11.73 -10.23
N PRO A 88 13.92 -10.86 -10.09
CA PRO A 88 14.63 -10.36 -8.90
C PRO A 88 14.26 -8.92 -8.54
N TRP A 89 13.09 -8.71 -7.96
CA TRP A 89 12.66 -7.38 -7.52
C TRP A 89 13.41 -6.96 -6.25
N GLY A 90 13.95 -5.78 -6.24
CA GLY A 90 14.43 -5.14 -5.04
C GLY A 90 15.83 -4.52 -5.12
N ASP A 91 16.70 -5.03 -5.98
CA ASP A 91 18.08 -4.56 -6.07
C ASP A 91 18.16 -3.09 -6.56
N ASP A 92 17.17 -2.65 -7.35
CA ASP A 92 17.09 -1.30 -7.90
C ASP A 92 16.19 -0.35 -7.08
N LEU A 93 15.52 -0.85 -6.03
CA LEU A 93 14.67 -0.03 -5.18
C LEU A 93 15.50 0.70 -4.11
N ALA A 94 15.48 2.01 -4.12
CA ALA A 94 16.06 2.81 -3.05
C ALA A 94 15.13 2.80 -1.81
N PRO A 95 15.53 2.19 -0.67
CA PRO A 95 14.66 2.08 0.51
C PRO A 95 14.11 3.43 0.98
N ALA A 96 14.94 4.47 0.99
CA ALA A 96 14.50 5.81 1.40
C ALA A 96 13.41 6.41 0.49
N ALA A 97 13.47 6.14 -0.82
CA ALA A 97 12.45 6.61 -1.76
C ALA A 97 11.11 5.88 -1.55
N VAL A 98 11.16 4.57 -1.32
CA VAL A 98 9.96 3.76 -1.02
C VAL A 98 9.32 4.20 0.30
N GLU A 99 10.12 4.43 1.34
CA GLU A 99 9.63 4.89 2.64
C GLU A 99 9.04 6.30 2.58
N ALA A 100 9.66 7.21 1.82
CA ALA A 100 9.12 8.55 1.61
C ALA A 100 7.75 8.51 0.90
N TYR A 101 7.61 7.66 -0.10
CA TYR A 101 6.33 7.43 -0.77
C TYR A 101 5.28 6.83 0.18
N LEU A 102 5.64 5.78 0.92
CA LEU A 102 4.77 5.20 1.94
C LEU A 102 4.29 6.26 2.95
N ALA A 103 5.19 7.13 3.44
CA ALA A 103 4.85 8.17 4.39
C ALA A 103 3.79 9.14 3.86
N GLN A 104 3.89 9.54 2.59
CA GLN A 104 2.89 10.38 1.92
C GLN A 104 1.54 9.65 1.81
N VAL A 105 1.55 8.37 1.44
CA VAL A 105 0.34 7.57 1.32
C VAL A 105 -0.36 7.40 2.66
N LEU A 106 0.38 7.07 3.72
CA LEU A 106 -0.19 6.94 5.06
C LEU A 106 -0.78 8.26 5.56
N ALA A 107 -0.10 9.38 5.33
CA ALA A 107 -0.62 10.70 5.70
C ALA A 107 -1.89 11.05 4.91
N GLY A 108 -1.91 10.77 3.61
CA GLY A 108 -3.10 10.97 2.76
C GLY A 108 -4.28 10.10 3.21
N THR A 109 -4.03 8.82 3.50
CA THR A 109 -5.05 7.90 4.02
C THR A 109 -5.65 8.42 5.34
N ARG A 110 -4.79 8.80 6.28
CA ARG A 110 -5.23 9.36 7.55
C ARG A 110 -6.07 10.62 7.37
N SER A 111 -5.61 11.55 6.53
CA SER A 111 -6.35 12.78 6.21
C SER A 111 -7.72 12.49 5.60
N TYR A 112 -7.81 11.55 4.66
CA TYR A 112 -9.07 11.13 4.06
C TYR A 112 -10.02 10.57 5.12
N LEU A 113 -9.55 9.63 5.94
CA LEU A 113 -10.38 9.01 6.99
C LEU A 113 -10.86 10.01 8.04
N ALA A 114 -10.02 10.99 8.41
CA ALA A 114 -10.34 11.97 9.45
C ALA A 114 -11.23 13.13 8.96
N GLY A 115 -11.16 13.50 7.69
CA GLY A 115 -11.73 14.75 7.19
C GLY A 115 -12.95 14.61 6.30
N ALA A 116 -13.25 13.43 5.80
CA ALA A 116 -14.31 13.25 4.81
C ALA A 116 -15.66 12.92 5.45
N ALA A 117 -16.71 13.56 4.96
CA ALA A 117 -18.05 13.01 5.07
C ALA A 117 -18.15 11.82 4.07
N ILE A 118 -17.77 10.63 4.52
CA ILE A 118 -17.66 9.46 3.65
C ILE A 118 -19.06 8.88 3.41
N ASP A 119 -19.48 8.84 2.15
CA ASP A 119 -20.61 8.01 1.75
C ASP A 119 -20.12 6.57 1.57
N PHE A 120 -20.35 5.76 2.60
CA PHE A 120 -19.87 4.37 2.65
C PHE A 120 -20.52 3.44 1.62
N ASP A 121 -21.70 3.80 1.12
CA ASP A 121 -22.46 3.02 0.15
C ASP A 121 -22.19 3.45 -1.30
N ALA A 122 -21.54 4.58 -1.52
CA ALA A 122 -21.15 5.05 -2.84
C ALA A 122 -20.33 3.98 -3.57
N VAL A 123 -20.60 3.79 -4.86
CA VAL A 123 -19.84 2.88 -5.72
C VAL A 123 -18.97 3.71 -6.65
N PRO A 124 -17.66 3.87 -6.35
CA PRO A 124 -16.76 4.70 -7.14
C PRO A 124 -16.45 4.11 -8.52
N ASP A 125 -16.05 4.97 -9.46
CA ASP A 125 -15.58 4.56 -10.78
C ASP A 125 -14.10 4.14 -10.75
N VAL A 126 -13.89 2.84 -10.52
CA VAL A 126 -12.56 2.22 -10.51
C VAL A 126 -11.85 2.35 -11.87
N ALA A 127 -12.61 2.26 -12.99
CA ALA A 127 -12.01 2.34 -14.32
C ALA A 127 -11.43 3.74 -14.58
N ALA A 128 -12.15 4.79 -14.19
CA ALA A 128 -11.64 6.16 -14.29
C ALA A 128 -10.38 6.38 -13.45
N ALA A 129 -10.31 5.84 -12.22
CA ALA A 129 -9.12 5.92 -11.37
C ALA A 129 -7.92 5.18 -11.98
N LEU A 130 -8.10 3.98 -12.50
CA LEU A 130 -7.06 3.24 -13.21
C LEU A 130 -6.54 4.03 -14.41
N GLY A 131 -7.46 4.65 -15.19
CA GLY A 131 -7.09 5.51 -16.30
C GLY A 131 -6.24 6.73 -15.88
N ARG A 132 -6.60 7.41 -14.77
CA ARG A 132 -5.79 8.51 -14.22
C ARG A 132 -4.41 8.05 -13.76
N ALA A 133 -4.31 6.85 -13.22
CA ALA A 133 -3.04 6.25 -12.82
C ALA A 133 -2.19 5.75 -14.01
N GLY A 134 -2.65 5.91 -15.25
CA GLY A 134 -1.96 5.41 -16.44
C GLY A 134 -2.00 3.89 -16.60
N ILE A 135 -2.85 3.20 -15.83
CA ILE A 135 -2.99 1.75 -15.87
C ILE A 135 -4.02 1.40 -16.96
N GLY A 136 -3.53 0.90 -18.09
CA GLY A 136 -4.37 0.51 -19.22
C GLY A 136 -5.35 -0.61 -18.90
N GLY A 137 -6.31 -0.84 -19.82
CA GLY A 137 -7.39 -1.80 -19.64
C GLY A 137 -6.96 -3.22 -19.26
N ASP A 138 -5.81 -3.66 -19.72
CA ASP A 138 -5.26 -5.00 -19.51
C ASP A 138 -4.11 -5.04 -18.49
N GLY A 139 -3.71 -3.89 -17.94
CA GLY A 139 -2.55 -3.80 -17.05
C GLY A 139 -2.72 -4.58 -15.73
N VAL A 140 -3.90 -4.53 -15.12
CA VAL A 140 -4.23 -5.28 -13.89
C VAL A 140 -5.67 -5.79 -13.90
N PRO A 141 -6.01 -6.71 -14.77
CA PRO A 141 -7.41 -7.16 -14.98
C PRO A 141 -8.01 -7.80 -13.72
N TRP A 142 -7.19 -8.45 -12.90
CA TRP A 142 -7.59 -9.05 -11.62
C TRP A 142 -8.04 -7.97 -10.61
N LEU A 143 -7.30 -6.86 -10.51
CA LEU A 143 -7.62 -5.75 -9.59
C LEU A 143 -8.91 -5.07 -10.02
N ARG A 144 -9.08 -4.81 -11.33
CA ARG A 144 -10.32 -4.28 -11.88
C ARG A 144 -11.50 -5.16 -11.53
N ARG A 145 -11.41 -6.49 -11.72
CA ARG A 145 -12.48 -7.43 -11.37
C ARG A 145 -12.78 -7.44 -9.87
N MET A 146 -11.76 -7.31 -9.04
CA MET A 146 -11.90 -7.33 -7.59
C MET A 146 -12.58 -6.06 -7.06
N TRP A 147 -12.25 -4.89 -7.61
CA TRP A 147 -12.67 -3.59 -7.06
C TRP A 147 -13.92 -3.02 -7.70
N SER A 148 -14.19 -3.32 -8.99
CA SER A 148 -15.35 -2.76 -9.70
C SER A 148 -16.65 -3.17 -9.04
N GLY A 149 -17.59 -2.22 -8.92
CA GLY A 149 -18.88 -2.42 -8.28
C GLY A 149 -18.84 -2.57 -6.75
N ARG A 150 -17.67 -2.40 -6.13
CA ARG A 150 -17.55 -2.41 -4.67
C ARG A 150 -17.90 -1.06 -4.07
N PRO A 151 -18.63 -1.01 -2.94
CA PRO A 151 -18.90 0.23 -2.25
C PRO A 151 -17.63 0.79 -1.58
N ALA A 152 -17.65 2.09 -1.28
CA ALA A 152 -16.56 2.78 -0.60
C ALA A 152 -16.16 2.12 0.71
N SER A 153 -17.13 1.62 1.48
CA SER A 153 -16.88 0.84 2.71
C SER A 153 -16.00 -0.37 2.48
N TRP A 154 -16.16 -1.08 1.36
CA TRP A 154 -15.31 -2.22 1.04
C TRP A 154 -13.89 -1.78 0.67
N LEU A 155 -13.75 -0.70 -0.12
CA LEU A 155 -12.45 -0.15 -0.51
C LEU A 155 -11.66 0.39 0.69
N ILE A 156 -12.33 1.01 1.65
CA ILE A 156 -11.71 1.43 2.92
C ILE A 156 -11.26 0.20 3.72
N ARG A 157 -12.17 -0.76 3.91
CA ARG A 157 -11.89 -1.95 4.73
C ARG A 157 -10.79 -2.83 4.15
N TRP A 158 -10.70 -2.97 2.81
CA TRP A 158 -9.72 -3.88 2.22
C TRP A 158 -8.45 -3.16 1.76
N PRO A 159 -8.39 -2.40 0.64
CA PRO A 159 -7.12 -1.88 0.16
C PRO A 159 -6.48 -0.82 1.07
N LEU A 160 -7.27 -0.02 1.81
CA LEU A 160 -6.70 0.99 2.70
C LEU A 160 -6.26 0.44 4.07
N THR A 161 -6.90 -0.60 4.58
CA THR A 161 -6.64 -1.09 5.95
C THR A 161 -6.28 -2.57 6.01
N GLY A 162 -7.18 -3.47 5.63
CA GLY A 162 -7.00 -4.91 5.78
C GLY A 162 -5.83 -5.47 5.00
N HIS A 163 -5.66 -5.06 3.74
CA HIS A 163 -4.54 -5.44 2.89
C HIS A 163 -3.20 -4.97 3.47
N VAL A 164 -3.14 -3.72 3.95
CA VAL A 164 -1.96 -3.18 4.63
C VAL A 164 -1.63 -4.02 5.87
N THR A 165 -2.64 -4.30 6.72
CA THR A 165 -2.47 -5.10 7.94
C THR A 165 -1.95 -6.51 7.64
N ASN A 166 -2.46 -7.17 6.59
CA ASN A 166 -1.98 -8.50 6.18
C ASN A 166 -0.50 -8.49 5.83
N HIS A 167 -0.07 -7.55 4.98
CA HIS A 167 1.34 -7.44 4.60
C HIS A 167 2.25 -6.99 5.74
N VAL A 168 1.77 -6.19 6.68
CA VAL A 168 2.50 -5.90 7.93
C VAL A 168 2.75 -7.19 8.70
N GLY A 169 1.77 -8.10 8.78
CA GLY A 169 1.95 -9.43 9.39
C GLY A 169 3.02 -10.26 8.69
N GLU A 170 3.05 -10.28 7.36
CA GLU A 170 4.08 -10.95 6.57
C GLU A 170 5.48 -10.34 6.79
N MET A 171 5.57 -9.02 6.82
CA MET A 171 6.82 -8.30 7.10
C MET A 171 7.34 -8.58 8.52
N LEU A 172 6.45 -8.68 9.52
CA LEU A 172 6.81 -9.09 10.88
C LEU A 172 7.38 -10.51 10.91
N ALA A 173 6.76 -11.45 10.20
CA ALA A 173 7.25 -12.82 10.08
C ALA A 173 8.61 -12.86 9.37
N THR A 174 8.80 -12.07 8.31
CA THR A 174 10.08 -11.95 7.59
C THR A 174 11.16 -11.36 8.49
N ARG A 175 10.87 -10.25 9.20
CA ARG A 175 11.77 -9.65 10.19
C ARG A 175 12.24 -10.67 11.24
N ASN A 176 11.31 -11.49 11.77
CA ASN A 176 11.65 -12.51 12.77
C ASN A 176 12.59 -13.58 12.19
N ARG A 177 12.35 -14.05 10.94
CA ARG A 177 13.25 -14.97 10.25
C ARG A 177 14.65 -14.39 10.00
N MET A 178 14.74 -13.06 9.86
CA MET A 178 16.02 -12.35 9.73
C MET A 178 16.76 -12.16 11.07
N GLY A 179 16.18 -12.56 12.19
CA GLY A 179 16.77 -12.40 13.53
C GLY A 179 16.60 -11.02 14.16
N PHE A 180 15.70 -10.19 13.64
CA PHE A 180 15.42 -8.86 14.22
C PHE A 180 14.18 -8.85 15.12
N SER A 181 13.79 -10.00 15.68
CA SER A 181 12.73 -10.04 16.69
C SER A 181 13.15 -9.27 17.93
N PRO A 182 12.29 -8.42 18.51
CA PRO A 182 12.58 -7.74 19.78
C PRO A 182 12.36 -8.65 21.01
N PHE A 183 11.93 -9.91 20.80
CA PHE A 183 11.62 -10.89 21.85
C PHE A 183 12.53 -12.09 21.77
#